data_f4f78fa2c55e65c1361e3e24b2b93b67
#
_entry.id   f4f78fa2c55e65c1361e3e24b2b93b67
#
_cell.length_a   1.000
_cell.length_b   1.000
_cell.length_c   1.000
_cell.angle_alpha   90.00
_cell.angle_beta   90.00
_cell.angle_gamma   90.00
#
_symmetry.space_group_name_H-M   'P 1'
#
loop_
_entity.id
_entity.type
_entity.pdbx_description
1 polymer ?
#
loop_
_entity_poly.entity_id
_entity_poly.type
_entity_poly.pdbx_seq_one_letter_code
_entity_poly.pdbx_strand_id
1 'polypeptide(L)'
;MTYTAQDLVAQARAVIEEIDPDRLRAMQAAGVTVIDVREPAEFAEGHLPGAFNIPRGVLEFQVDGHPAVAGKTDPHLAHRRVPVILYCRSGGRSALAAEALKRLGFDRPISFAGGWLHWVESGGAVEGAAR
;
A
#
# COMPACT_ATOMS: atom_id res chain seq x y z
N MET A 1 -11.72 26.68 8.58
CA MET A 1 -10.83 26.25 7.50
C MET A 1 -11.18 24.83 7.04
N THR A 2 -11.17 24.60 5.76
CA THR A 2 -11.57 23.32 5.19
C THR A 2 -10.38 22.62 4.55
N TYR A 3 -10.20 21.33 4.83
CA TYR A 3 -9.20 20.52 4.15
C TYR A 3 -9.87 19.65 3.10
N THR A 4 -9.20 19.47 1.97
CA THR A 4 -9.62 18.53 0.93
C THR A 4 -8.88 17.20 1.11
N ALA A 5 -9.36 16.15 0.43
CA ALA A 5 -8.61 14.89 0.38
C ALA A 5 -7.21 15.11 -0.20
N GLN A 6 -7.10 15.98 -1.19
CA GLN A 6 -5.82 16.31 -1.81
C GLN A 6 -4.86 16.97 -0.81
N ASP A 7 -5.37 17.80 0.09
CA ASP A 7 -4.56 18.40 1.16
C ASP A 7 -4.02 17.33 2.11
N LEU A 8 -4.86 16.35 2.47
CA LEU A 8 -4.44 15.24 3.35
C LEU A 8 -3.37 14.39 2.66
N VAL A 9 -3.52 14.12 1.38
CA VAL A 9 -2.54 13.37 0.60
C VAL A 9 -1.21 14.12 0.55
N ALA A 10 -1.24 15.43 0.31
CA ALA A 10 -0.03 16.26 0.27
C ALA A 10 0.69 16.24 1.63
N GLN A 11 -0.05 16.31 2.72
CA GLN A 11 0.51 16.23 4.07
C GLN A 11 1.15 14.87 4.34
N ALA A 12 0.49 13.80 3.90
CA ALA A 12 1.03 12.45 4.02
C ALA A 12 2.34 12.30 3.25
N ARG A 13 2.37 12.77 1.99
CA ARG A 13 3.56 12.72 1.14
C ARG A 13 4.76 13.44 1.72
N ALA A 14 4.53 14.47 2.52
CA ALA A 14 5.61 15.23 3.15
C ALA A 14 6.36 14.44 4.23
N VAL A 15 5.78 13.36 4.75
CA VAL A 15 6.35 12.61 5.87
C VAL A 15 6.60 11.13 5.59
N ILE A 16 6.32 10.66 4.38
CA ILE A 16 6.53 9.27 4.00
C ILE A 16 7.62 9.15 2.94
N GLU A 17 8.06 7.92 2.71
CA GLU A 17 8.96 7.59 1.60
C GLU A 17 8.12 7.17 0.39
N GLU A 18 8.53 7.62 -0.81
CA GLU A 18 7.93 7.19 -2.07
C GLU A 18 9.01 6.58 -2.96
N ILE A 19 8.64 5.60 -3.79
CA ILE A 19 9.55 4.92 -4.71
C ILE A 19 8.95 4.86 -6.12
N ASP A 20 9.83 4.70 -7.11
CA ASP A 20 9.46 4.51 -8.51
C ASP A 20 9.35 3.02 -8.88
N PRO A 21 8.93 2.66 -10.12
CA PRO A 21 8.80 1.26 -10.50
C PRO A 21 10.09 0.44 -10.43
N ASP A 22 11.22 1.03 -10.78
CA ASP A 22 12.49 0.31 -10.75
C ASP A 22 12.90 -0.03 -9.33
N ARG A 23 12.72 0.92 -8.41
CA ARG A 23 13.01 0.69 -6.99
C ARG A 23 12.06 -0.36 -6.41
N LEU A 24 10.78 -0.32 -6.79
CA LEU A 24 9.82 -1.32 -6.36
C LEU A 24 10.25 -2.71 -6.78
N ARG A 25 10.64 -2.87 -8.05
CA ARG A 25 11.11 -4.16 -8.58
C ARG A 25 12.30 -4.68 -7.79
N ALA A 26 13.27 -3.81 -7.51
CA ALA A 26 14.46 -4.18 -6.75
C ALA A 26 14.13 -4.61 -5.32
N MET A 27 13.25 -3.88 -4.65
CA MET A 27 12.85 -4.19 -3.27
C MET A 27 12.02 -5.47 -3.22
N GLN A 28 11.13 -5.67 -4.19
CA GLN A 28 10.34 -6.89 -4.26
C GLN A 28 11.22 -8.12 -4.51
N ALA A 29 12.22 -7.99 -5.37
CA ALA A 29 13.20 -9.04 -5.60
C ALA A 29 14.00 -9.38 -4.34
N ALA A 30 14.18 -8.40 -3.46
CA ALA A 30 14.83 -8.59 -2.15
C ALA A 30 13.87 -9.12 -1.08
N GLY A 31 12.63 -9.42 -1.42
CA GLY A 31 11.66 -10.03 -0.50
C GLY A 31 10.78 -9.04 0.27
N VAL A 32 10.79 -7.76 -0.09
CA VAL A 32 9.94 -6.77 0.60
C VAL A 32 8.47 -7.00 0.23
N THR A 33 7.61 -7.02 1.24
CA THR A 33 6.17 -7.21 1.07
C THR A 33 5.55 -6.01 0.36
N VAL A 34 4.66 -6.31 -0.62
CA VAL A 34 3.87 -5.30 -1.33
C VAL A 34 2.40 -5.50 -1.03
N ILE A 35 1.74 -4.46 -0.58
CA ILE A 35 0.32 -4.47 -0.21
C ILE A 35 -0.46 -3.54 -1.12
N ASP A 36 -1.51 -4.09 -1.73
CA ASP A 36 -2.47 -3.33 -2.53
C ASP A 36 -3.58 -2.85 -1.58
N VAL A 37 -3.70 -1.54 -1.42
CA VAL A 37 -4.73 -0.97 -0.54
C VAL A 37 -5.99 -0.54 -1.29
N ARG A 38 -6.12 -0.98 -2.55
CA ARG A 38 -7.34 -0.77 -3.32
C ARG A 38 -8.44 -1.71 -2.81
N GLU A 39 -9.65 -1.52 -3.32
CA GLU A 39 -10.76 -2.42 -3.01
C GLU A 39 -10.55 -3.79 -3.63
N PRO A 40 -11.14 -4.86 -3.03
CA PRO A 40 -10.95 -6.22 -3.55
C PRO A 40 -11.31 -6.40 -5.01
N ALA A 41 -12.34 -5.70 -5.51
CA ALA A 41 -12.74 -5.79 -6.91
C ALA A 41 -11.65 -5.23 -7.85
N GLU A 42 -10.99 -4.15 -7.45
CA GLU A 42 -9.87 -3.59 -8.20
C GLU A 42 -8.71 -4.58 -8.25
N PHE A 43 -8.38 -5.17 -7.10
CA PHE A 43 -7.31 -6.16 -7.00
C PHE A 43 -7.57 -7.38 -7.90
N ALA A 44 -8.81 -7.86 -7.90
CA ALA A 44 -9.20 -9.03 -8.70
C ALA A 44 -9.06 -8.79 -10.20
N GLU A 45 -9.22 -7.56 -10.65
CA GLU A 45 -9.08 -7.20 -12.07
C GLU A 45 -7.63 -7.17 -12.54
N GLY A 46 -6.69 -7.13 -11.61
CA GLY A 46 -5.27 -7.13 -11.90
C GLY A 46 -4.48 -6.38 -10.83
N HIS A 47 -3.32 -6.90 -10.50
CA HIS A 47 -2.47 -6.33 -9.44
C HIS A 47 -1.00 -6.64 -9.71
N LEU A 48 -0.11 -6.03 -8.94
CA LEU A 48 1.32 -6.33 -9.00
C LEU A 48 1.57 -7.79 -8.60
N PRO A 49 2.48 -8.49 -9.30
CA PRO A 49 2.81 -9.86 -8.93
C PRO A 49 3.22 -9.98 -7.47
N GLY A 50 2.68 -10.97 -6.78
CA GLY A 50 3.00 -11.23 -5.38
C GLY A 50 2.42 -10.26 -4.37
N ALA A 51 1.61 -9.30 -4.79
CA ALA A 51 0.99 -8.35 -3.89
C ALA A 51 -0.15 -9.00 -3.10
N PHE A 52 -0.34 -8.52 -1.86
CA PHE A 52 -1.45 -8.92 -1.00
C PHE A 52 -2.46 -7.77 -0.93
N ASN A 53 -3.75 -8.10 -0.90
CA ASN A 53 -4.79 -7.08 -0.83
C ASN A 53 -5.25 -6.86 0.61
N ILE A 54 -5.05 -5.66 1.11
CA ILE A 54 -5.60 -5.20 2.38
C ILE A 54 -6.23 -3.85 2.11
N PRO A 55 -7.56 -3.78 1.95
CA PRO A 55 -8.21 -2.51 1.61
C PRO A 55 -7.91 -1.40 2.60
N ARG A 56 -7.77 -0.18 2.09
CA ARG A 56 -7.40 0.98 2.91
C ARG A 56 -8.31 1.14 4.14
N GLY A 57 -9.59 0.85 3.98
CA GLY A 57 -10.58 1.07 5.05
C GLY A 57 -10.43 0.15 6.25
N VAL A 58 -9.70 -0.97 6.12
CA VAL A 58 -9.52 -1.92 7.23
C VAL A 58 -8.05 -2.07 7.65
N LEU A 59 -7.15 -1.31 7.04
CA LEU A 59 -5.71 -1.48 7.22
C LEU A 59 -5.29 -1.40 8.69
N GLU A 60 -5.66 -0.35 9.39
CA GLU A 60 -5.27 -0.16 10.79
C GLU A 60 -5.81 -1.26 11.69
N PHE A 61 -7.03 -1.71 11.40
CA PHE A 61 -7.66 -2.78 12.17
C PHE A 61 -6.95 -4.12 11.96
N GLN A 62 -6.44 -4.37 10.76
CA GLN A 62 -5.65 -5.57 10.46
C GLN A 62 -4.32 -5.58 11.21
N VAL A 63 -3.75 -4.41 11.48
CA VAL A 63 -2.52 -4.30 12.29
C VAL A 63 -2.77 -4.68 13.74
N ASP A 64 -3.88 -4.21 14.31
CA ASP A 64 -4.18 -4.39 15.73
C ASP A 64 -4.84 -5.73 16.06
N GLY A 65 -5.31 -6.47 15.07
CA GLY A 65 -6.15 -7.63 15.33
C GLY A 65 -7.50 -7.24 15.93
N HIS A 66 -8.06 -6.12 15.47
CA HIS A 66 -9.33 -5.59 15.98
C HIS A 66 -10.49 -6.56 15.72
N PRO A 67 -11.47 -6.67 16.64
CA PRO A 67 -12.62 -7.56 16.46
C PRO A 67 -13.39 -7.37 15.15
N ALA A 68 -13.39 -6.15 14.58
CA ALA A 68 -14.03 -5.87 13.29
C ALA A 68 -13.42 -6.69 12.12
N VAL A 69 -12.22 -7.24 12.28
CA VAL A 69 -11.53 -8.04 11.27
C VAL A 69 -11.10 -9.40 11.83
N ALA A 70 -11.99 -10.06 12.54
CA ALA A 70 -11.80 -11.39 13.13
C ALA A 70 -10.77 -11.46 14.26
N GLY A 71 -10.37 -10.34 14.84
CA GLY A 71 -9.51 -10.31 16.03
C GLY A 71 -8.09 -10.80 15.81
N LYS A 72 -7.60 -10.83 14.58
CA LYS A 72 -6.24 -11.31 14.25
C LYS A 72 -5.46 -10.26 13.48
N THR A 73 -4.19 -10.10 13.85
CA THR A 73 -3.25 -9.28 13.07
C THR A 73 -2.95 -10.00 11.75
N ASP A 74 -3.01 -9.26 10.66
CA ASP A 74 -2.60 -9.80 9.35
C ASP A 74 -1.11 -10.14 9.41
N PRO A 75 -0.69 -11.36 9.00
CA PRO A 75 0.73 -11.75 9.05
C PRO A 75 1.66 -10.81 8.29
N HIS A 76 1.17 -10.19 7.22
CA HIS A 76 1.97 -9.27 6.41
C HIS A 76 2.21 -7.92 7.10
N LEU A 77 1.49 -7.64 8.18
CA LEU A 77 1.62 -6.44 9.00
C LEU A 77 2.13 -6.75 10.41
N ALA A 78 2.61 -7.97 10.66
CA ALA A 78 3.04 -8.40 11.99
C ALA A 78 4.40 -7.82 12.41
N HIS A 79 5.23 -7.42 11.45
CA HIS A 79 6.61 -6.98 11.71
C HIS A 79 6.78 -5.50 11.38
N ARG A 80 6.67 -4.64 12.39
CA ARG A 80 6.72 -3.18 12.21
C ARG A 80 8.12 -2.65 11.91
N ARG A 81 9.16 -3.47 12.08
CA ARG A 81 10.56 -3.06 11.90
C ARG A 81 11.08 -3.27 10.48
N VAL A 82 10.37 -4.03 9.65
CA VAL A 82 10.79 -4.28 8.27
C VAL A 82 10.03 -3.34 7.32
N PRO A 83 10.64 -3.02 6.14
CA PRO A 83 9.94 -2.19 5.16
C PRO A 83 8.69 -2.88 4.63
N VAL A 84 7.69 -2.08 4.31
CA VAL A 84 6.48 -2.55 3.63
C VAL A 84 6.11 -1.52 2.55
N ILE A 85 5.81 -2.01 1.36
CA ILE A 85 5.41 -1.17 0.23
C ILE A 85 3.90 -1.24 0.09
N LEU A 86 3.27 -0.06 -0.05
CA LEU A 86 1.82 0.04 -0.25
C LEU A 86 1.56 0.76 -1.56
N TYR A 87 0.56 0.30 -2.30
CA TYR A 87 0.16 1.00 -3.51
C TYR A 87 -1.36 1.01 -3.66
N CYS A 88 -1.84 1.96 -4.45
CA CYS A 88 -3.24 2.05 -4.84
C CYS A 88 -3.31 2.33 -6.35
N ARG A 89 -4.36 2.97 -6.83
CA ARG A 89 -4.49 3.24 -8.26
C ARG A 89 -3.56 4.35 -8.73
N SER A 90 -3.52 5.48 -8.00
CA SER A 90 -2.77 6.67 -8.41
C SER A 90 -1.83 7.25 -7.34
N GLY A 91 -1.82 6.67 -6.15
CA GLY A 91 -0.90 7.05 -5.06
C GLY A 91 -1.54 7.76 -3.88
N GLY A 92 -2.80 8.17 -3.97
CA GLY A 92 -3.46 8.90 -2.87
C GLY A 92 -3.78 8.03 -1.66
N ARG A 93 -4.51 6.95 -1.87
CA ARG A 93 -4.86 6.02 -0.79
C ARG A 93 -3.62 5.41 -0.15
N SER A 94 -2.60 5.09 -0.95
CA SER A 94 -1.37 4.49 -0.42
C SER A 94 -0.52 5.49 0.35
N ALA A 95 -0.54 6.76 -0.01
CA ALA A 95 0.13 7.81 0.77
C ALA A 95 -0.50 7.92 2.16
N LEU A 96 -1.84 7.97 2.23
CA LEU A 96 -2.56 7.99 3.49
C LEU A 96 -2.32 6.71 4.31
N ALA A 97 -2.27 5.56 3.64
CA ALA A 97 -1.98 4.28 4.27
C ALA A 97 -0.58 4.24 4.88
N ALA A 98 0.42 4.70 4.15
CA ALA A 98 1.79 4.74 4.65
C ALA A 98 1.92 5.68 5.85
N GLU A 99 1.27 6.83 5.81
CA GLU A 99 1.24 7.75 6.95
C GLU A 99 0.59 7.09 8.17
N ALA A 100 -0.53 6.41 7.98
CA ALA A 100 -1.22 5.72 9.07
C ALA A 100 -0.35 4.64 9.70
N LEU A 101 0.34 3.84 8.90
CA LEU A 101 1.27 2.83 9.42
C LEU A 101 2.43 3.47 10.17
N LYS A 102 2.93 4.61 9.71
CA LYS A 102 3.99 5.33 10.41
C LYS A 102 3.52 5.77 11.80
N ARG A 103 2.29 6.27 11.90
CA ARG A 103 1.69 6.63 13.19
C ARG A 103 1.51 5.42 14.11
N LEU A 104 1.30 4.24 13.54
CA LEU A 104 1.19 2.99 14.30
C LEU A 104 2.54 2.41 14.69
N GLY A 105 3.65 3.08 14.35
CA GLY A 105 4.98 2.68 14.76
C GLY A 105 5.75 1.83 13.77
N PHE A 106 5.31 1.76 12.51
CA PHE A 106 6.09 1.12 11.46
C PHE A 106 7.32 1.98 11.14
N ASP A 107 8.49 1.35 11.07
CA ASP A 107 9.74 2.06 10.83
C ASP A 107 9.84 2.59 9.40
N ARG A 108 9.36 1.81 8.44
CA ARG A 108 9.55 2.17 7.03
C ARG A 108 8.38 1.74 6.14
N PRO A 109 7.22 2.40 6.28
CA PRO A 109 6.14 2.25 5.32
C PRO A 109 6.43 3.11 4.09
N ILE A 110 6.28 2.53 2.90
CA ILE A 110 6.67 3.15 1.63
C ILE A 110 5.46 3.17 0.71
N SER A 111 5.17 4.32 0.09
CA SER A 111 4.12 4.41 -0.92
C SER A 111 4.75 4.33 -2.31
N PHE A 112 4.18 3.50 -3.17
CA PHE A 112 4.60 3.44 -4.56
C PHE A 112 3.97 4.61 -5.32
N ALA A 113 4.79 5.55 -5.73
CA ALA A 113 4.34 6.77 -6.39
C ALA A 113 3.69 6.47 -7.75
N GLY A 114 2.52 7.04 -7.98
CA GLY A 114 1.76 6.81 -9.20
C GLY A 114 0.98 5.50 -9.26
N GLY A 115 1.23 4.59 -8.35
CA GLY A 115 0.45 3.37 -8.15
C GLY A 115 0.28 2.48 -9.37
N TRP A 116 -0.86 1.79 -9.41
CA TRP A 116 -1.20 0.84 -10.48
C TRP A 116 -1.09 1.42 -11.88
N LEU A 117 -1.58 2.65 -12.09
CA LEU A 117 -1.51 3.29 -13.40
C LEU A 117 -0.07 3.48 -13.87
N HIS A 118 0.80 3.90 -12.96
CA HIS A 118 2.22 4.08 -13.26
C HIS A 118 2.91 2.74 -13.55
N TRP A 119 2.56 1.71 -12.77
CA TRP A 119 3.11 0.36 -12.97
C TRP A 119 2.77 -0.19 -14.35
N VAL A 120 1.50 -0.11 -14.74
CA VAL A 120 1.05 -0.58 -16.07
C VAL A 120 1.70 0.21 -17.19
N GLU A 121 1.76 1.54 -17.06
CA GLU A 121 2.40 2.42 -18.05
C GLU A 121 3.88 2.10 -18.19
N SER A 122 4.55 1.72 -17.11
CA SER A 122 5.97 1.34 -17.15
C SER A 122 6.23 -0.04 -17.73
N GLY A 123 5.20 -0.76 -18.12
CA GLY A 123 5.31 -2.11 -18.66
C GLY A 123 5.42 -3.20 -17.61
N GLY A 124 5.01 -2.92 -16.38
CA GLY A 124 5.06 -3.89 -15.28
C GLY A 124 4.17 -5.10 -15.53
N ALA A 125 4.60 -6.26 -15.03
CA ALA A 125 3.84 -7.50 -15.13
C ALA A 125 2.54 -7.42 -14.31
N VAL A 126 1.51 -8.13 -14.76
CA VAL A 126 0.19 -8.13 -14.14
C VAL A 126 -0.19 -9.54 -13.73
N GLU A 127 -0.71 -9.68 -12.52
CA GLU A 127 -1.18 -10.94 -11.96
C GLU A 127 -2.68 -10.82 -11.67
N GLY A 128 -3.42 -11.95 -11.72
CA GLY A 128 -4.83 -11.99 -11.34
C GLY A 128 -5.79 -11.38 -12.34
N ALA A 129 -5.32 -10.78 -13.42
CA ALA A 129 -6.18 -10.11 -14.39
C ALA A 129 -7.12 -11.10 -15.08
N ALA A 130 -8.40 -10.71 -15.20
CA ALA A 130 -9.35 -11.43 -16.02
C ALA A 130 -8.95 -11.30 -17.50
N ARG A 131 -9.28 -12.30 -18.26
CA ARG A 131 -9.05 -12.29 -19.70
C ARG A 131 -10.30 -11.96 -20.45
#